data_ffdddab228f8889c9708dedbc8d677e8
#
_entry.id   ffdddab228f8889c9708dedbc8d677e8
#
_cell.length_a   1.000
_cell.length_b   1.000
_cell.length_c   1.000
_cell.angle_alpha   90.00
_cell.angle_beta   90.00
_cell.angle_gamma   90.00
#
_symmetry.space_group_name_H-M   'P 1'
#
loop_
_entity.id
_entity.type
_entity.pdbx_description
1 polymer ?
#
loop_
_entity_poly.entity_id
_entity_poly.type
_entity_poly.pdbx_seq_one_letter_code
_entity_poly.pdbx_strand_id
1 'polypeptide(L)'
;MICASINGRIFSLDKADGFLYSLVMKAKRPRQVLIGNICIGGGNPVVLIAGPCVIEGWKQTYTVAKALKKIAAAASIPLIFKASYDKANRTSLHSFRGPGLKRGLEILAEIRRSLDLPVLSDVHRFEEIGPAAEVLDILQIPAFLCRQTDFIMEVARSGKPVNVKKGQFLAPADVVRVIEKVTSTGNTRLLITERGTTFGYHNLVVDMRSLVTLRGMGFPVIFDATHSVQLPGGTGSASGGEREFVAPLARAAVATGIDALFLEVHGQPEKALCDGPNALKLAGLPRLLKEITGIDRLSRSW
;
A
#
# COMPACT_ATOMS: atom_id res chain seq x y z
N MET A 1 28.34 -17.15 -10.42
CA MET A 1 27.43 -18.16 -9.83
C MET A 1 27.01 -17.64 -8.47
N ILE A 2 25.79 -17.07 -8.37
CA ILE A 2 25.27 -16.51 -7.11
C ILE A 2 24.39 -17.59 -6.49
N CYS A 3 24.81 -18.13 -5.35
CA CYS A 3 24.04 -19.11 -4.60
C CYS A 3 23.20 -18.39 -3.54
N ALA A 4 21.89 -18.57 -3.54
CA ALA A 4 21.02 -18.14 -2.47
C ALA A 4 20.71 -19.35 -1.57
N SER A 5 20.88 -19.18 -0.25
CA SER A 5 20.52 -20.20 0.74
C SER A 5 19.18 -19.86 1.38
N ILE A 6 18.20 -20.75 1.28
CA ILE A 6 16.95 -20.70 2.01
C ILE A 6 16.78 -22.01 2.75
N ASN A 7 16.64 -21.96 4.07
CA ASN A 7 16.50 -23.12 4.96
C ASN A 7 17.65 -24.15 4.84
N GLY A 8 18.91 -23.68 4.67
CA GLY A 8 20.09 -24.55 4.64
C GLY A 8 20.30 -25.35 3.34
N ARG A 9 19.57 -25.06 2.27
CA ARG A 9 19.78 -25.67 0.96
C ARG A 9 20.33 -24.66 -0.04
N ILE A 10 21.40 -25.03 -0.74
CA ILE A 10 22.05 -24.24 -1.79
C ILE A 10 21.39 -24.58 -3.13
N PHE A 11 20.92 -23.58 -3.86
CA PHE A 11 20.30 -23.74 -5.18
C PHE A 11 21.12 -23.02 -6.26
N SER A 12 21.34 -23.70 -7.39
CA SER A 12 21.89 -23.10 -8.61
C SER A 12 20.78 -22.39 -9.38
N LEU A 13 21.03 -21.17 -9.82
CA LEU A 13 20.04 -20.27 -10.46
C LEU A 13 19.60 -20.69 -11.89
N ASP A 14 20.29 -21.64 -12.52
CA ASP A 14 20.07 -21.99 -13.93
C ASP A 14 18.87 -22.93 -14.23
N LYS A 15 18.17 -23.39 -13.19
CA LYS A 15 16.90 -24.14 -13.31
C LYS A 15 15.76 -23.50 -12.51
N ALA A 16 15.87 -22.20 -12.24
CA ALA A 16 15.14 -21.54 -11.16
C ALA A 16 13.69 -21.16 -11.49
N ASP A 17 13.32 -20.92 -12.75
CA ASP A 17 12.03 -20.25 -13.00
C ASP A 17 10.81 -21.12 -12.72
N GLY A 18 10.82 -22.39 -13.08
CA GLY A 18 9.72 -23.31 -12.77
C GLY A 18 9.71 -23.80 -11.33
N PHE A 19 10.89 -23.97 -10.72
CA PHE A 19 11.04 -24.50 -9.36
C PHE A 19 10.80 -23.41 -8.30
N LEU A 20 11.25 -22.17 -8.54
CA LEU A 20 10.93 -21.01 -7.68
C LEU A 20 9.42 -20.75 -7.66
N TYR A 21 8.76 -20.82 -8.81
CA TYR A 21 7.31 -20.66 -8.93
C TYR A 21 6.57 -21.75 -8.13
N SER A 22 7.02 -22.99 -8.21
CA SER A 22 6.47 -24.11 -7.45
C SER A 22 6.71 -24.02 -5.93
N LEU A 23 7.87 -23.49 -5.50
CA LEU A 23 8.20 -23.30 -4.08
C LEU A 23 7.41 -22.13 -3.46
N VAL A 24 7.23 -21.05 -4.23
CA VAL A 24 6.49 -19.84 -3.84
C VAL A 24 5.01 -20.16 -3.58
N MET A 25 4.42 -21.07 -4.39
CA MET A 25 3.01 -21.45 -4.23
C MET A 25 2.75 -22.39 -3.02
N LYS A 26 3.80 -22.90 -2.35
CA LYS A 26 3.66 -23.77 -1.15
C LYS A 26 3.66 -23.02 0.18
N ALA A 27 3.92 -21.71 0.21
CA ALA A 27 3.87 -20.94 1.45
C ALA A 27 2.41 -20.74 1.89
N LYS A 28 1.95 -21.56 2.83
CA LYS A 28 0.55 -21.56 3.32
C LYS A 28 0.12 -20.25 3.98
N ARG A 29 1.06 -19.43 4.51
CA ARG A 29 0.77 -18.14 5.16
C ARG A 29 1.95 -17.18 4.96
N PRO A 30 1.71 -15.90 4.64
CA PRO A 30 2.78 -14.91 4.56
C PRO A 30 3.37 -14.64 5.95
N ARG A 31 4.56 -14.05 5.97
CA ARG A 31 5.21 -13.56 7.19
C ARG A 31 4.30 -12.55 7.90
N GLN A 32 4.54 -12.38 9.18
CA GLN A 32 3.92 -11.31 9.97
C GLN A 32 4.80 -10.07 9.95
N VAL A 33 4.19 -8.91 9.76
CA VAL A 33 4.84 -7.61 9.92
C VAL A 33 4.10 -6.84 11.01
N LEU A 34 4.81 -6.56 12.10
CA LEU A 34 4.27 -5.83 13.25
C LEU A 34 4.46 -4.33 13.08
N ILE A 35 3.37 -3.58 13.23
CA ILE A 35 3.31 -2.11 13.17
C ILE A 35 2.67 -1.60 14.47
N GLY A 36 3.47 -1.20 15.44
CA GLY A 36 2.96 -0.97 16.78
C GLY A 36 2.31 -2.24 17.34
N ASN A 37 1.03 -2.19 17.65
CA ASN A 37 0.21 -3.32 18.10
C ASN A 37 -0.57 -4.01 16.97
N ILE A 38 -0.44 -3.56 15.72
CA ILE A 38 -1.14 -4.10 14.55
C ILE A 38 -0.24 -5.12 13.86
N CYS A 39 -0.75 -6.33 13.63
CA CYS A 39 -0.06 -7.39 12.90
C CYS A 39 -0.66 -7.57 11.52
N ILE A 40 0.14 -7.40 10.45
CA ILE A 40 -0.25 -7.62 9.06
C ILE A 40 0.31 -8.94 8.57
N GLY A 41 -0.50 -9.78 7.95
CA GLY A 41 -0.09 -11.11 7.46
C GLY A 41 -0.23 -12.22 8.50
N GLY A 42 0.35 -13.39 8.23
CA GLY A 42 0.32 -14.53 9.14
C GLY A 42 -1.06 -15.17 9.38
N GLY A 43 -2.07 -14.79 8.59
CA GLY A 43 -3.46 -15.22 8.79
C GLY A 43 -4.24 -14.37 9.80
N ASN A 44 -3.69 -13.21 10.21
CA ASN A 44 -4.42 -12.23 11.03
C ASN A 44 -5.56 -11.58 10.22
N PRO A 45 -6.54 -10.94 10.89
CA PRO A 45 -7.58 -10.17 10.25
C PRO A 45 -7.03 -9.12 9.29
N VAL A 46 -7.79 -8.84 8.22
CA VAL A 46 -7.44 -7.78 7.26
C VAL A 46 -7.28 -6.44 7.96
N VAL A 47 -6.21 -5.71 7.62
CA VAL A 47 -5.93 -4.38 8.16
C VAL A 47 -6.39 -3.32 7.18
N LEU A 48 -6.96 -2.22 7.68
CA LEU A 48 -7.31 -1.06 6.86
C LEU A 48 -6.14 -0.06 6.87
N ILE A 49 -5.66 0.30 5.67
CA ILE A 49 -4.77 1.44 5.47
C ILE A 49 -5.60 2.51 4.77
N ALA A 50 -5.90 3.61 5.45
CA ALA A 50 -6.78 4.62 4.87
C ALA A 50 -6.43 6.04 5.30
N GLY A 51 -6.79 7.00 4.42
CA GLY A 51 -6.64 8.43 4.65
C GLY A 51 -6.84 9.23 3.38
N PRO A 52 -6.61 10.55 3.40
CA PRO A 52 -6.68 11.36 2.19
C PRO A 52 -5.50 11.06 1.26
N CYS A 53 -5.68 11.33 -0.02
CA CYS A 53 -4.62 11.18 -1.02
C CYS A 53 -3.37 11.96 -0.63
N VAL A 54 -3.56 13.23 -0.25
CA VAL A 54 -2.52 14.18 0.14
C VAL A 54 -2.97 14.98 1.36
N ILE A 55 -2.04 15.48 2.14
CA ILE A 55 -2.30 16.42 3.22
C ILE A 55 -2.68 17.78 2.60
N GLU A 56 -3.95 18.16 2.72
CA GLU A 56 -4.47 19.45 2.24
C GLU A 56 -4.37 20.55 3.31
N GLY A 57 -4.17 20.17 4.56
CA GLY A 57 -3.98 21.04 5.71
C GLY A 57 -4.29 20.30 7.01
N TRP A 58 -3.82 20.86 8.14
CA TRP A 58 -3.96 20.25 9.46
C TRP A 58 -5.40 19.89 9.81
N LYS A 59 -6.30 20.87 9.79
CA LYS A 59 -7.69 20.70 10.25
C LYS A 59 -8.44 19.62 9.48
N GLN A 60 -8.31 19.63 8.16
CA GLN A 60 -8.96 18.67 7.27
C GLN A 60 -8.40 17.26 7.50
N THR A 61 -7.06 17.11 7.50
CA THR A 61 -6.38 15.82 7.67
C THR A 61 -6.68 15.19 9.03
N TYR A 62 -6.64 15.99 10.12
CA TYR A 62 -6.98 15.54 11.46
C TYR A 62 -8.44 15.11 11.59
N THR A 63 -9.37 15.86 10.99
CA THR A 63 -10.80 15.52 10.99
C THR A 63 -11.05 14.19 10.31
N VAL A 64 -10.41 13.94 9.17
CA VAL A 64 -10.50 12.66 8.45
C VAL A 64 -9.89 11.53 9.29
N ALA A 65 -8.71 11.71 9.88
CA ALA A 65 -8.07 10.71 10.72
C ALA A 65 -8.94 10.33 11.94
N LYS A 66 -9.50 11.32 12.62
CA LYS A 66 -10.40 11.11 13.78
C LYS A 66 -11.68 10.35 13.38
N ALA A 67 -12.27 10.70 12.25
CA ALA A 67 -13.44 10.00 11.73
C ALA A 67 -13.12 8.56 11.33
N LEU A 68 -11.99 8.33 10.66
CA LEU A 68 -11.51 6.99 10.30
C LEU A 68 -11.26 6.12 11.53
N LYS A 69 -10.64 6.66 12.59
CA LYS A 69 -10.45 5.92 13.85
C LYS A 69 -11.78 5.43 14.41
N LYS A 70 -12.80 6.31 14.46
CA LYS A 70 -14.14 5.94 14.93
C LYS A 70 -14.81 4.89 14.06
N ILE A 71 -14.73 5.04 12.74
CA ILE A 71 -15.34 4.10 11.77
C ILE A 71 -14.66 2.73 11.84
N ALA A 72 -13.33 2.69 11.86
CA ALA A 72 -12.57 1.45 11.94
C ALA A 72 -12.83 0.70 13.26
N ALA A 73 -12.87 1.41 14.39
CA ALA A 73 -13.22 0.82 15.68
C ALA A 73 -14.63 0.21 15.68
N ALA A 74 -15.62 0.90 15.12
CA ALA A 74 -16.98 0.39 15.00
C ALA A 74 -17.09 -0.86 14.10
N ALA A 75 -16.20 -0.99 13.12
CA ALA A 75 -16.10 -2.16 12.24
C ALA A 75 -15.18 -3.25 12.79
N SER A 76 -14.54 -3.04 13.95
CA SER A 76 -13.53 -3.95 14.52
C SER A 76 -12.41 -4.31 13.55
N ILE A 77 -11.94 -3.32 12.76
CA ILE A 77 -10.84 -3.46 11.82
C ILE A 77 -9.64 -2.60 12.28
N PRO A 78 -8.41 -3.16 12.37
CA PRO A 78 -7.24 -2.37 12.69
C PRO A 78 -6.98 -1.30 11.62
N LEU A 79 -6.56 -0.10 12.03
CA LEU A 79 -6.36 1.05 11.14
C LEU A 79 -4.92 1.56 11.20
N ILE A 80 -4.33 1.75 10.03
CA ILE A 80 -3.12 2.53 9.80
C ILE A 80 -3.52 3.77 9.00
N PHE A 81 -3.20 4.95 9.51
CA PHE A 81 -3.54 6.19 8.83
C PHE A 81 -2.51 6.51 7.75
N LYS A 82 -2.98 6.82 6.54
CA LYS A 82 -2.13 7.19 5.42
C LYS A 82 -2.45 8.58 4.89
N ALA A 83 -1.45 9.41 4.72
CA ALA A 83 -1.55 10.64 3.92
C ALA A 83 -0.18 10.99 3.34
N SER A 84 -0.12 11.42 2.07
CA SER A 84 1.14 11.87 1.47
C SER A 84 1.43 13.32 1.82
N TYR A 85 2.67 13.62 2.19
CA TYR A 85 3.12 14.98 2.43
C TYR A 85 3.55 15.70 1.12
N ASP A 86 3.87 14.94 0.09
CA ASP A 86 4.15 15.41 -1.27
C ASP A 86 3.60 14.43 -2.31
N LYS A 87 3.15 14.93 -3.43
CA LYS A 87 2.82 14.19 -4.64
C LYS A 87 3.84 14.51 -5.72
N ALA A 88 5.02 13.87 -5.63
CA ALA A 88 6.17 14.19 -6.48
C ALA A 88 5.97 13.82 -7.98
N ASN A 89 4.97 12.99 -8.30
CA ASN A 89 4.70 12.46 -9.64
C ASN A 89 3.44 13.03 -10.31
N ARG A 90 3.09 14.29 -10.02
CA ARG A 90 1.91 14.92 -10.65
C ARG A 90 2.09 15.08 -12.16
N THR A 91 0.99 14.90 -12.90
CA THR A 91 0.96 15.07 -14.35
C THR A 91 1.23 16.52 -14.76
N SER A 92 0.57 17.49 -14.10
CA SER A 92 0.77 18.92 -14.36
C SER A 92 1.71 19.55 -13.32
N LEU A 93 2.59 20.42 -13.79
CA LEU A 93 3.48 21.24 -12.95
C LEU A 93 2.71 22.12 -11.96
N HIS A 94 1.50 22.55 -12.32
CA HIS A 94 0.65 23.43 -11.52
C HIS A 94 -0.27 22.68 -10.54
N SER A 95 -0.26 21.34 -10.54
CA SER A 95 -1.08 20.57 -9.62
C SER A 95 -0.64 20.73 -8.17
N PHE A 96 -1.61 20.71 -7.26
CA PHE A 96 -1.33 20.73 -5.83
C PHE A 96 -0.51 19.50 -5.42
N ARG A 97 0.58 19.73 -4.68
CA ARG A 97 1.52 18.67 -4.29
C ARG A 97 1.44 18.30 -2.81
N GLY A 98 0.91 19.15 -1.96
CA GLY A 98 0.91 18.97 -0.51
C GLY A 98 1.77 20.02 0.21
N PRO A 99 1.89 19.93 1.56
CA PRO A 99 2.62 20.90 2.38
C PRO A 99 4.15 20.72 2.35
N GLY A 100 4.67 19.68 1.69
CA GLY A 100 6.08 19.31 1.71
C GLY A 100 6.49 18.53 2.95
N LEU A 101 7.74 18.05 2.95
CA LEU A 101 8.29 17.12 3.94
C LEU A 101 8.11 17.61 5.37
N LYS A 102 8.72 18.76 5.73
CA LYS A 102 8.77 19.25 7.11
C LYS A 102 7.37 19.40 7.71
N ARG A 103 6.53 20.18 7.04
CA ARG A 103 5.17 20.45 7.55
C ARG A 103 4.29 19.20 7.53
N GLY A 104 4.45 18.35 6.53
CA GLY A 104 3.71 17.10 6.44
C GLY A 104 4.05 16.11 7.55
N LEU A 105 5.35 15.97 7.87
CA LEU A 105 5.79 15.12 8.98
C LEU A 105 5.33 15.65 10.35
N GLU A 106 5.33 16.97 10.56
CA GLU A 106 4.76 17.59 11.78
C GLU A 106 3.28 17.20 11.96
N ILE A 107 2.49 17.28 10.87
CA ILE A 107 1.08 16.91 10.88
C ILE A 107 0.88 15.42 11.19
N LEU A 108 1.67 14.55 10.54
CA LEU A 108 1.58 13.10 10.77
C LEU A 108 2.02 12.70 12.18
N ALA A 109 3.08 13.32 12.72
CA ALA A 109 3.52 13.12 14.10
C ALA A 109 2.44 13.50 15.11
N GLU A 110 1.75 14.63 14.89
CA GLU A 110 0.66 15.08 15.72
C GLU A 110 -0.54 14.11 15.70
N ILE A 111 -0.92 13.65 14.50
CA ILE A 111 -1.99 12.64 14.31
C ILE A 111 -1.64 11.35 15.03
N ARG A 112 -0.40 10.86 14.84
CA ARG A 112 0.12 9.66 15.49
C ARG A 112 0.00 9.76 17.00
N ARG A 113 0.47 10.86 17.57
CA ARG A 113 0.48 11.09 19.02
C ARG A 113 -0.92 11.29 19.58
N SER A 114 -1.73 12.18 18.98
CA SER A 114 -3.03 12.60 19.55
C SER A 114 -4.13 11.57 19.34
N LEU A 115 -4.05 10.78 18.27
CA LEU A 115 -5.05 9.76 17.96
C LEU A 115 -4.56 8.33 18.24
N ASP A 116 -3.31 8.15 18.68
CA ASP A 116 -2.72 6.81 18.85
C ASP A 116 -2.97 5.93 17.62
N LEU A 117 -2.57 6.43 16.45
CA LEU A 117 -2.71 5.73 15.16
C LEU A 117 -1.33 5.58 14.52
N PRO A 118 -0.92 4.38 14.09
CA PRO A 118 0.23 4.25 13.21
C PRO A 118 0.03 5.05 11.93
N VAL A 119 1.12 5.66 11.45
CA VAL A 119 1.09 6.54 10.27
C VAL A 119 2.00 6.05 9.16
N LEU A 120 1.56 6.24 7.91
CA LEU A 120 2.24 5.88 6.68
C LEU A 120 2.22 7.05 5.70
N SER A 121 3.36 7.30 5.04
CA SER A 121 3.46 8.22 3.92
C SER A 121 4.48 7.73 2.89
N ASP A 122 4.39 8.30 1.67
CA ASP A 122 5.37 8.05 0.61
C ASP A 122 6.67 8.80 0.90
N VAL A 123 7.81 8.21 0.51
CA VAL A 123 9.13 8.84 0.41
C VAL A 123 9.58 8.84 -1.05
N HIS A 124 10.22 9.92 -1.51
CA HIS A 124 10.52 10.12 -2.93
C HIS A 124 12.00 10.36 -3.21
N ARG A 125 12.77 10.82 -2.21
CA ARG A 125 14.17 11.20 -2.32
C ARG A 125 14.98 10.64 -1.17
N PHE A 126 16.29 10.50 -1.36
CA PHE A 126 17.19 9.97 -0.34
C PHE A 126 17.19 10.81 0.94
N GLU A 127 17.22 12.13 0.80
CA GLU A 127 17.22 13.08 1.92
C GLU A 127 15.95 13.06 2.77
N GLU A 128 14.85 12.51 2.26
CA GLU A 128 13.58 12.39 2.97
C GLU A 128 13.56 11.19 3.92
N ILE A 129 14.37 10.14 3.65
CA ILE A 129 14.27 8.84 4.32
C ILE A 129 14.54 8.96 5.81
N GLY A 130 15.62 9.63 6.21
CA GLY A 130 15.98 9.82 7.63
C GLY A 130 14.86 10.51 8.42
N PRO A 131 14.49 11.77 8.06
CA PRO A 131 13.41 12.50 8.74
C PRO A 131 12.06 11.74 8.73
N ALA A 132 11.72 11.08 7.63
CA ALA A 132 10.49 10.30 7.54
C ALA A 132 10.52 9.07 8.48
N ALA A 133 11.66 8.40 8.59
CA ALA A 133 11.81 7.24 9.47
C ALA A 133 11.69 7.58 10.96
N GLU A 134 11.96 8.80 11.38
CA GLU A 134 11.75 9.24 12.77
C GLU A 134 10.25 9.34 13.13
N VAL A 135 9.41 9.71 12.17
CA VAL A 135 7.98 9.97 12.39
C VAL A 135 7.10 8.80 11.97
N LEU A 136 7.34 8.22 10.80
CA LEU A 136 6.47 7.23 10.20
C LEU A 136 6.69 5.84 10.80
N ASP A 137 5.61 5.08 10.89
CA ASP A 137 5.64 3.66 11.29
C ASP A 137 5.88 2.74 10.10
N ILE A 138 5.51 3.19 8.90
CA ILE A 138 5.76 2.51 7.62
C ILE A 138 6.26 3.54 6.60
N LEU A 139 7.36 3.26 5.92
CA LEU A 139 7.81 4.02 4.77
C LEU A 139 7.23 3.40 3.50
N GLN A 140 6.56 4.19 2.66
CA GLN A 140 6.01 3.72 1.39
C GLN A 140 6.88 4.15 0.22
N ILE A 141 7.25 3.18 -0.63
CA ILE A 141 7.89 3.43 -1.92
C ILE A 141 6.81 3.51 -2.99
N PRO A 142 6.67 4.66 -3.69
CA PRO A 142 5.71 4.84 -4.77
C PRO A 142 5.94 3.86 -5.93
N ALA A 143 4.87 3.59 -6.69
CA ALA A 143 4.89 2.63 -7.79
C ALA A 143 5.98 2.94 -8.85
N PHE A 144 6.21 4.21 -9.18
CA PHE A 144 7.23 4.58 -10.18
C PHE A 144 8.67 4.36 -9.70
N LEU A 145 8.91 4.33 -8.38
CA LEU A 145 10.23 4.10 -7.79
C LEU A 145 10.47 2.62 -7.39
N CYS A 146 9.51 1.75 -7.63
CA CYS A 146 9.56 0.34 -7.19
C CYS A 146 10.70 -0.49 -7.83
N ARG A 147 11.43 0.03 -8.83
CA ARG A 147 12.60 -0.61 -9.45
C ARG A 147 13.93 0.10 -9.16
N GLN A 148 13.91 1.27 -8.54
CA GLN A 148 15.13 2.03 -8.22
C GLN A 148 15.94 1.33 -7.12
N THR A 149 16.98 0.60 -7.52
CA THR A 149 17.70 -0.33 -6.64
C THR A 149 18.24 0.37 -5.41
N ASP A 150 19.02 1.43 -5.59
CA ASP A 150 19.67 2.13 -4.48
C ASP A 150 18.65 2.78 -3.55
N PHE A 151 17.58 3.35 -4.10
CA PHE A 151 16.51 3.97 -3.31
C PHE A 151 15.76 2.92 -2.46
N ILE A 152 15.40 1.76 -3.05
CA ILE A 152 14.74 0.67 -2.31
C ILE A 152 15.62 0.18 -1.17
N MET A 153 16.91 -0.04 -1.45
CA MET A 153 17.86 -0.53 -0.44
C MET A 153 18.05 0.50 0.67
N GLU A 154 18.13 1.79 0.34
CA GLU A 154 18.30 2.85 1.35
C GLU A 154 17.05 2.99 2.24
N VAL A 155 15.84 2.97 1.66
CA VAL A 155 14.61 2.92 2.44
C VAL A 155 14.58 1.69 3.35
N ALA A 156 15.01 0.53 2.86
CA ALA A 156 15.05 -0.69 3.66
C ALA A 156 16.08 -0.63 4.81
N ARG A 157 17.26 0.01 4.59
CA ARG A 157 18.29 0.23 5.63
C ARG A 157 17.83 1.11 6.79
N SER A 158 16.78 1.93 6.60
CA SER A 158 16.18 2.68 7.71
C SER A 158 15.70 1.77 8.84
N GLY A 159 15.57 0.46 8.59
CA GLY A 159 15.08 -0.53 9.54
C GLY A 159 13.58 -0.42 9.81
N LYS A 160 12.85 0.50 9.19
CA LYS A 160 11.38 0.58 9.29
C LYS A 160 10.69 -0.48 8.44
N PRO A 161 9.45 -0.85 8.75
CA PRO A 161 8.60 -1.56 7.81
C PRO A 161 8.48 -0.78 6.50
N VAL A 162 8.62 -1.49 5.38
CA VAL A 162 8.57 -0.89 4.04
C VAL A 162 7.37 -1.41 3.29
N ASN A 163 6.54 -0.52 2.78
CA ASN A 163 5.50 -0.86 1.82
C ASN A 163 5.94 -0.48 0.41
N VAL A 164 6.06 -1.45 -0.49
CA VAL A 164 6.38 -1.18 -1.89
C VAL A 164 5.12 -1.30 -2.74
N LYS A 165 4.72 -0.20 -3.37
CA LYS A 165 3.66 -0.23 -4.38
C LYS A 165 4.20 -0.84 -5.67
N LYS A 166 3.59 -1.94 -6.13
CA LYS A 166 3.94 -2.56 -7.40
C LYS A 166 3.71 -1.57 -8.54
N GLY A 167 4.73 -1.37 -9.38
CA GLY A 167 4.58 -0.56 -10.59
C GLY A 167 3.54 -1.15 -11.55
N GLN A 168 2.80 -0.27 -12.24
CA GLN A 168 1.78 -0.68 -13.22
C GLN A 168 2.38 -1.45 -14.40
N PHE A 169 3.69 -1.30 -14.60
CA PHE A 169 4.48 -1.93 -15.66
C PHE A 169 5.13 -3.26 -15.25
N LEU A 170 5.01 -3.67 -13.98
CA LEU A 170 5.60 -4.92 -13.48
C LEU A 170 4.61 -6.07 -13.57
N ALA A 171 5.08 -7.22 -14.07
CA ALA A 171 4.38 -8.47 -13.85
C ALA A 171 4.44 -8.86 -12.35
N PRO A 172 3.41 -9.53 -11.82
CA PRO A 172 3.42 -9.97 -10.41
C PRO A 172 4.66 -10.79 -10.05
N ALA A 173 5.12 -11.68 -10.94
CA ALA A 173 6.29 -12.51 -10.71
C ALA A 173 7.60 -11.71 -10.55
N ASP A 174 7.72 -10.56 -11.22
CA ASP A 174 8.92 -9.72 -11.16
C ASP A 174 9.13 -9.04 -9.80
N VAL A 175 8.11 -9.03 -8.94
CA VAL A 175 8.19 -8.47 -7.59
C VAL A 175 9.20 -9.22 -6.73
N VAL A 176 9.53 -10.46 -7.07
CA VAL A 176 10.62 -11.20 -6.41
C VAL A 176 11.93 -10.40 -6.40
N ARG A 177 12.22 -9.63 -7.47
CA ARG A 177 13.43 -8.79 -7.54
C ARG A 177 13.38 -7.59 -6.59
N VAL A 178 12.20 -7.09 -6.30
CA VAL A 178 12.00 -6.06 -5.26
C VAL A 178 12.22 -6.64 -3.87
N ILE A 179 11.68 -7.83 -3.63
CA ILE A 179 11.87 -8.57 -2.38
C ILE A 179 13.37 -8.81 -2.12
N GLU A 180 14.12 -9.28 -3.12
CA GLU A 180 15.56 -9.50 -3.02
C GLU A 180 16.31 -8.24 -2.59
N LYS A 181 15.99 -7.07 -3.17
CA LYS A 181 16.62 -5.79 -2.83
C LYS A 181 16.34 -5.40 -1.37
N VAL A 182 15.11 -5.51 -0.91
CA VAL A 182 14.77 -5.18 0.48
C VAL A 182 15.43 -6.16 1.43
N THR A 183 15.33 -7.46 1.18
CA THR A 183 15.86 -8.49 2.09
C THR A 183 17.38 -8.58 2.11
N SER A 184 18.07 -8.15 1.03
CA SER A 184 19.54 -8.07 1.01
C SER A 184 20.11 -7.09 2.02
N THR A 185 19.31 -6.14 2.52
CA THR A 185 19.70 -5.22 3.60
C THR A 185 19.53 -5.80 5.01
N GLY A 186 19.01 -7.03 5.13
CA GLY A 186 18.60 -7.64 6.40
C GLY A 186 17.18 -7.28 6.84
N ASN A 187 16.50 -6.34 6.17
CA ASN A 187 15.14 -5.95 6.50
C ASN A 187 14.14 -6.96 5.91
N THR A 188 13.38 -7.62 6.76
CA THR A 188 12.33 -8.58 6.38
C THR A 188 10.91 -8.06 6.63
N ARG A 189 10.77 -6.81 7.09
CA ARG A 189 9.48 -6.15 7.36
C ARG A 189 8.96 -5.48 6.10
N LEU A 190 8.66 -6.28 5.08
CA LEU A 190 8.20 -5.85 3.77
C LEU A 190 6.71 -6.14 3.60
N LEU A 191 6.00 -5.17 3.05
CA LEU A 191 4.62 -5.23 2.59
C LEU A 191 4.61 -4.95 1.08
N ILE A 192 3.76 -5.63 0.33
CA ILE A 192 3.67 -5.48 -1.13
C ILE A 192 2.27 -5.01 -1.46
N THR A 193 2.15 -3.88 -2.16
CA THR A 193 0.85 -3.34 -2.59
C THR A 193 0.61 -3.54 -4.07
N GLU A 194 -0.41 -4.32 -4.40
CA GLU A 194 -1.00 -4.39 -5.74
C GLU A 194 -1.91 -3.17 -5.98
N ARG A 195 -1.80 -2.53 -7.14
CA ARG A 195 -2.55 -1.32 -7.49
C ARG A 195 -2.98 -1.25 -8.97
N GLY A 196 -3.06 -2.38 -9.62
CA GLY A 196 -3.38 -2.49 -11.03
C GLY A 196 -2.16 -2.45 -11.95
N THR A 197 -2.41 -2.90 -13.16
CA THR A 197 -1.42 -3.00 -14.26
C THR A 197 -1.95 -2.24 -15.47
N THR A 198 -1.08 -1.55 -16.19
CA THR A 198 -1.41 -0.84 -17.42
C THR A 198 -1.98 -1.80 -18.46
N PHE A 199 -3.14 -1.46 -19.01
CA PHE A 199 -3.81 -2.21 -20.05
C PHE A 199 -4.26 -1.25 -21.16
N GLY A 200 -3.41 -1.05 -22.16
CA GLY A 200 -3.57 0.00 -23.14
C GLY A 200 -3.20 1.39 -22.61
N TYR A 201 -3.66 2.44 -23.29
CA TYR A 201 -3.43 3.82 -22.89
C TYR A 201 -4.48 4.26 -21.86
N HIS A 202 -4.04 5.03 -20.86
CA HIS A 202 -4.90 5.66 -19.84
C HIS A 202 -5.82 4.71 -19.08
N ASN A 203 -5.51 3.42 -19.04
CA ASN A 203 -6.34 2.42 -18.37
C ASN A 203 -5.52 1.48 -17.50
N LEU A 204 -6.13 1.00 -16.43
CA LEU A 204 -5.57 -0.01 -15.53
C LEU A 204 -6.57 -1.16 -15.38
N VAL A 205 -6.04 -2.36 -15.23
CA VAL A 205 -6.81 -3.54 -14.86
C VAL A 205 -6.18 -4.23 -13.66
N VAL A 206 -6.99 -4.94 -12.88
CA VAL A 206 -6.54 -5.79 -11.79
C VAL A 206 -6.74 -7.25 -12.18
N ASP A 207 -5.64 -7.98 -12.24
CA ASP A 207 -5.69 -9.43 -12.27
C ASP A 207 -5.73 -9.95 -10.83
N MET A 208 -6.87 -10.48 -10.37
CA MET A 208 -7.02 -10.99 -9.00
C MET A 208 -6.07 -12.17 -8.71
N ARG A 209 -5.58 -12.89 -9.71
CA ARG A 209 -4.54 -13.92 -9.56
C ARG A 209 -3.21 -13.32 -9.09
N SER A 210 -2.97 -12.04 -9.38
CA SER A 210 -1.75 -11.34 -8.94
C SER A 210 -1.63 -11.32 -7.41
N LEU A 211 -2.75 -11.16 -6.70
CA LEU A 211 -2.79 -11.14 -5.24
C LEU A 211 -2.34 -12.49 -4.65
N VAL A 212 -2.81 -13.59 -5.23
CA VAL A 212 -2.40 -14.94 -4.83
C VAL A 212 -0.93 -15.18 -5.14
N THR A 213 -0.46 -14.79 -6.35
CA THR A 213 0.93 -14.90 -6.75
C THR A 213 1.86 -14.12 -5.81
N LEU A 214 1.54 -12.86 -5.53
CA LEU A 214 2.33 -12.00 -4.64
C LEU A 214 2.37 -12.56 -3.21
N ARG A 215 1.22 -13.00 -2.69
CA ARG A 215 1.12 -13.57 -1.35
C ARG A 215 1.91 -14.87 -1.22
N GLY A 216 1.93 -15.69 -2.28
CA GLY A 216 2.74 -16.90 -2.39
C GLY A 216 4.26 -16.65 -2.25
N MET A 217 4.75 -15.42 -2.45
CA MET A 217 6.15 -15.06 -2.21
C MET A 217 6.51 -14.94 -0.71
N GLY A 218 5.52 -15.12 0.19
CA GLY A 218 5.74 -15.21 1.63
C GLY A 218 5.76 -13.87 2.36
N PHE A 219 5.29 -12.80 1.74
CA PHE A 219 5.15 -11.47 2.34
C PHE A 219 3.69 -11.02 2.32
N PRO A 220 3.25 -10.19 3.30
CA PRO A 220 1.89 -9.68 3.31
C PRO A 220 1.59 -8.85 2.07
N VAL A 221 0.38 -9.04 1.53
CA VAL A 221 -0.12 -8.34 0.35
C VAL A 221 -1.21 -7.37 0.72
N ILE A 222 -1.04 -6.14 0.28
CA ILE A 222 -2.00 -5.05 0.37
C ILE A 222 -2.66 -4.89 -1.00
N PHE A 223 -3.96 -4.70 -1.02
CA PHE A 223 -4.66 -4.29 -2.24
C PHE A 223 -5.07 -2.83 -2.16
N ASP A 224 -4.57 -2.01 -3.08
CA ASP A 224 -4.97 -0.61 -3.25
C ASP A 224 -6.15 -0.53 -4.21
N ALA A 225 -7.36 -0.49 -3.65
CA ALA A 225 -8.57 -0.49 -4.45
C ALA A 225 -8.85 0.87 -5.11
N THR A 226 -8.34 1.97 -4.55
CA THR A 226 -8.57 3.31 -5.10
C THR A 226 -7.67 3.63 -6.28
N HIS A 227 -6.38 3.30 -6.21
CA HIS A 227 -5.48 3.55 -7.32
C HIS A 227 -5.59 2.52 -8.45
N SER A 228 -6.18 1.35 -8.21
CA SER A 228 -6.40 0.33 -9.25
C SER A 228 -7.47 0.70 -10.27
N VAL A 229 -8.29 1.70 -9.98
CA VAL A 229 -9.34 2.22 -10.87
C VAL A 229 -9.03 3.63 -11.38
N GLN A 230 -7.77 4.08 -11.28
CA GLN A 230 -7.33 5.31 -11.91
C GLN A 230 -7.33 5.18 -13.44
N LEU A 231 -7.63 6.30 -14.09
CA LEU A 231 -7.41 6.52 -15.52
C LEU A 231 -6.24 7.51 -15.66
N PRO A 232 -4.98 7.03 -15.74
CA PRO A 232 -3.81 7.88 -15.73
C PRO A 232 -3.82 8.87 -16.89
N GLY A 233 -3.75 10.18 -16.61
CA GLY A 233 -3.80 11.21 -17.65
C GLY A 233 -5.16 11.35 -18.33
N GLY A 234 -6.21 10.69 -17.89
CA GLY A 234 -7.50 10.61 -18.57
C GLY A 234 -8.27 11.95 -18.68
N THR A 235 -7.86 12.98 -17.93
CA THR A 235 -8.44 14.33 -18.03
C THR A 235 -7.43 15.38 -18.57
N GLY A 236 -6.31 14.92 -19.17
CA GLY A 236 -5.27 15.78 -19.70
C GLY A 236 -4.33 16.33 -18.63
N SER A 237 -4.82 17.10 -17.67
CA SER A 237 -4.01 17.70 -16.59
C SER A 237 -4.02 16.90 -15.27
N ALA A 238 -4.90 15.94 -15.12
CA ALA A 238 -5.05 15.08 -13.95
C ALA A 238 -5.45 13.65 -14.33
N SER A 239 -5.33 12.73 -13.38
CA SER A 239 -5.88 11.39 -13.53
C SER A 239 -7.40 11.43 -13.36
N GLY A 240 -8.13 10.74 -14.25
CA GLY A 240 -9.52 10.36 -14.05
C GLY A 240 -9.62 9.14 -13.13
N GLY A 241 -10.84 8.62 -12.96
CA GLY A 241 -11.06 7.40 -12.19
C GLY A 241 -12.50 6.96 -12.16
N GLU A 242 -12.67 5.69 -11.84
CA GLU A 242 -13.97 4.98 -11.85
C GLU A 242 -14.29 4.49 -10.44
N ARG A 243 -14.60 5.44 -9.53
CA ARG A 243 -14.87 5.20 -8.10
C ARG A 243 -15.87 4.09 -7.83
N GLU A 244 -16.84 3.89 -8.71
CA GLU A 244 -17.88 2.86 -8.60
C GLU A 244 -17.30 1.44 -8.52
N PHE A 245 -16.12 1.20 -9.09
CA PHE A 245 -15.45 -0.10 -9.05
C PHE A 245 -14.59 -0.33 -7.78
N VAL A 246 -14.33 0.69 -6.98
CA VAL A 246 -13.53 0.55 -5.75
C VAL A 246 -14.13 -0.50 -4.81
N ALA A 247 -15.42 -0.39 -4.51
CA ALA A 247 -16.07 -1.32 -3.59
C ALA A 247 -16.18 -2.76 -4.16
N PRO A 248 -16.58 -3.00 -5.42
CA PRO A 248 -16.53 -4.32 -6.04
C PRO A 248 -15.14 -4.97 -5.98
N LEU A 249 -14.09 -4.23 -6.38
CA LEU A 249 -12.73 -4.75 -6.40
C LEU A 249 -12.17 -4.99 -4.98
N ALA A 250 -12.50 -4.13 -4.01
CA ALA A 250 -12.13 -4.34 -2.62
C ALA A 250 -12.69 -5.65 -2.07
N ARG A 251 -13.98 -5.95 -2.33
CA ARG A 251 -14.61 -7.21 -1.93
C ARG A 251 -13.95 -8.43 -2.59
N ALA A 252 -13.69 -8.36 -3.89
CA ALA A 252 -13.05 -9.43 -4.63
C ALA A 252 -11.64 -9.70 -4.10
N ALA A 253 -10.85 -8.65 -3.83
CA ALA A 253 -9.51 -8.77 -3.29
C ALA A 253 -9.49 -9.38 -1.89
N VAL A 254 -10.41 -8.98 -1.00
CA VAL A 254 -10.51 -9.60 0.34
C VAL A 254 -10.90 -11.07 0.25
N ALA A 255 -11.79 -11.43 -0.69
CA ALA A 255 -12.15 -12.83 -0.92
C ALA A 255 -10.96 -13.67 -1.42
N THR A 256 -9.96 -13.08 -2.09
CA THR A 256 -8.71 -13.78 -2.46
C THR A 256 -7.73 -13.94 -1.29
N GLY A 257 -8.01 -13.35 -0.14
CA GLY A 257 -7.21 -13.50 1.08
C GLY A 257 -6.05 -12.51 1.20
N ILE A 258 -6.23 -11.24 0.82
CA ILE A 258 -5.24 -10.17 1.09
C ILE A 258 -5.05 -9.93 2.59
N ASP A 259 -3.92 -9.33 2.96
CA ASP A 259 -3.57 -9.08 4.36
C ASP A 259 -3.91 -7.64 4.80
N ALA A 260 -4.01 -6.69 3.86
CA ALA A 260 -4.52 -5.35 4.14
C ALA A 260 -5.23 -4.75 2.91
N LEU A 261 -6.20 -3.87 3.18
CA LEU A 261 -6.93 -3.09 2.18
C LEU A 261 -6.51 -1.63 2.28
N PHE A 262 -6.06 -1.06 1.16
CA PHE A 262 -5.69 0.35 1.07
C PHE A 262 -6.81 1.14 0.37
N LEU A 263 -7.27 2.22 1.02
CA LEU A 263 -8.33 3.09 0.52
C LEU A 263 -7.98 4.57 0.71
N GLU A 264 -8.07 5.35 -0.36
CA GLU A 264 -8.10 6.80 -0.21
C GLU A 264 -9.54 7.27 0.02
N VAL A 265 -9.71 8.12 1.02
CA VAL A 265 -11.01 8.63 1.45
C VAL A 265 -10.98 10.13 1.63
N HIS A 266 -12.08 10.79 1.34
CA HIS A 266 -12.23 12.22 1.53
C HIS A 266 -13.62 12.57 2.04
N GLY A 267 -13.76 13.64 2.82
CA GLY A 267 -15.06 14.11 3.30
C GLY A 267 -15.98 14.57 2.15
N GLN A 268 -15.39 15.24 1.18
CA GLN A 268 -16.04 15.77 -0.04
C GLN A 268 -15.12 15.52 -1.24
N PRO A 269 -15.13 14.31 -1.83
CA PRO A 269 -14.18 13.93 -2.90
C PRO A 269 -14.18 14.86 -4.10
N GLU A 270 -15.31 15.50 -4.37
CA GLU A 270 -15.48 16.50 -5.44
C GLU A 270 -14.67 17.80 -5.21
N LYS A 271 -14.21 18.03 -3.98
CA LYS A 271 -13.35 19.18 -3.60
C LYS A 271 -11.91 18.77 -3.30
N ALA A 272 -11.59 17.49 -3.42
CA ALA A 272 -10.25 17.01 -3.15
C ALA A 272 -9.23 17.60 -4.12
N LEU A 273 -8.08 18.06 -3.59
CA LEU A 273 -7.00 18.66 -4.39
C LEU A 273 -6.16 17.60 -5.13
N CYS A 274 -6.36 16.31 -4.80
CA CYS A 274 -5.70 15.19 -5.45
C CYS A 274 -6.63 13.98 -5.50
N ASP A 275 -6.65 13.27 -6.65
CA ASP A 275 -7.33 12.00 -6.89
C ASP A 275 -8.81 11.93 -6.45
N GLY A 276 -9.48 13.09 -6.48
CA GLY A 276 -10.90 13.20 -6.16
C GLY A 276 -11.80 12.20 -6.88
N PRO A 277 -11.62 11.95 -8.20
CA PRO A 277 -12.41 10.96 -8.94
C PRO A 277 -12.36 9.53 -8.37
N ASN A 278 -11.25 9.15 -7.72
CA ASN A 278 -11.08 7.80 -7.15
C ASN A 278 -11.38 7.73 -5.65
N ALA A 279 -11.23 8.84 -4.92
CA ALA A 279 -11.39 8.85 -3.48
C ALA A 279 -12.82 8.46 -3.07
N LEU A 280 -12.93 7.57 -2.09
CA LEU A 280 -14.21 7.19 -1.51
C LEU A 280 -14.76 8.30 -0.61
N LYS A 281 -16.07 8.48 -0.62
CA LYS A 281 -16.74 9.36 0.33
C LYS A 281 -16.72 8.73 1.72
N LEU A 282 -16.18 9.44 2.70
CA LEU A 282 -16.03 8.95 4.07
C LEU A 282 -17.35 8.40 4.66
N ALA A 283 -18.49 9.01 4.33
CA ALA A 283 -19.81 8.58 4.77
C ALA A 283 -20.23 7.18 4.28
N GLY A 284 -19.67 6.70 3.15
CA GLY A 284 -19.97 5.36 2.61
C GLY A 284 -19.09 4.24 3.20
N LEU A 285 -18.02 4.61 3.87
CA LEU A 285 -17.03 3.67 4.37
C LEU A 285 -17.56 2.66 5.41
N PRO A 286 -18.44 3.02 6.38
CA PRO A 286 -18.97 2.06 7.35
C PRO A 286 -19.65 0.84 6.73
N ARG A 287 -20.44 1.06 5.67
CA ARG A 287 -21.10 -0.03 4.95
C ARG A 287 -20.08 -0.95 4.28
N LEU A 288 -19.11 -0.39 3.57
CA LEU A 288 -18.07 -1.16 2.91
C LEU A 288 -17.26 -1.98 3.92
N LEU A 289 -16.85 -1.39 5.06
CA LEU A 289 -16.06 -2.12 6.06
C LEU A 289 -16.84 -3.28 6.70
N LYS A 290 -18.15 -3.14 6.90
CA LYS A 290 -18.99 -4.25 7.35
C LYS A 290 -18.98 -5.42 6.36
N GLU A 291 -19.05 -5.13 5.06
CA GLU A 291 -18.95 -6.13 4.00
C GLU A 291 -17.55 -6.80 4.00
N ILE A 292 -16.49 -5.99 4.05
CA ILE A 292 -15.09 -6.45 4.06
C ILE A 292 -14.79 -7.37 5.26
N THR A 293 -15.17 -6.97 6.47
CA THR A 293 -14.92 -7.79 7.66
C THR A 293 -15.69 -9.11 7.64
N GLY A 294 -16.89 -9.12 7.04
CA GLY A 294 -17.67 -10.35 6.81
C GLY A 294 -16.98 -11.32 5.85
N ILE A 295 -16.53 -10.81 4.70
CA ILE A 295 -15.81 -11.59 3.67
C ILE A 295 -14.47 -12.08 4.23
N ASP A 296 -13.69 -11.23 4.91
CA ASP A 296 -12.41 -11.60 5.52
C ASP A 296 -12.56 -12.75 6.52
N ARG A 297 -13.59 -12.70 7.39
CA ARG A 297 -13.86 -13.77 8.34
C ARG A 297 -14.15 -15.10 7.63
N LEU A 298 -14.92 -15.07 6.54
CA LEU A 298 -15.24 -16.24 5.75
C LEU A 298 -14.00 -16.77 5.03
N SER A 299 -13.27 -15.90 4.31
CA SER A 299 -12.11 -16.32 3.51
C SER A 299 -10.95 -16.88 4.35
N ARG A 300 -10.79 -16.44 5.60
CA ARG A 300 -9.79 -17.00 6.52
C ARG A 300 -10.13 -18.39 7.04
N SER A 301 -11.36 -18.83 6.91
CA SER A 301 -11.77 -20.20 7.28
C SER A 301 -11.48 -21.25 6.18
N TRP A 302 -11.09 -20.80 4.99
CA TRP A 302 -10.69 -21.66 3.87
C TRP A 302 -9.18 -21.99 3.99
#